data_c5aa5838dfaaa9bca729b087c4f3505d
#
_entry.id   c5aa5838dfaaa9bca729b087c4f3505d
#
_cell.length_a   1.000
_cell.length_b   1.000
_cell.length_c   1.000
_cell.angle_alpha   90.00
_cell.angle_beta   90.00
_cell.angle_gamma   90.00
#
_symmetry.space_group_name_H-M   'P 1'
#
loop_
_entity.id
_entity.type
_entity.pdbx_description
1 polymer ?
#
loop_
_entity_poly.entity_id
_entity_poly.type
_entity_poly.pdbx_seq_one_letter_code
_entity_poly.pdbx_strand_id
1 'polypeptide(L)'
;NLNPQPEYQSQYDPRIDTLLNEILNRDDFSYDVTNDPLYQQYAQMYQREGDRAMRNTLAEAAASAGGMNTYAMTAAMQANNYYNSQLSDKIPELYQLAYNMYLKDKESKVQDLGILQDMDNTQYNRYRDTLDNWYNDKNFAYGMYQDAVNQGNLQAQQDYNSNWDKIKWDYQVEQDKIL
;
A
#
# COMPACT_ATOMS: atom_id res chain seq x y z
N ASN A 1 -17.86 -14.19 38.84
CA ASN A 1 -18.06 -13.99 37.39
C ASN A 1 -16.73 -14.13 36.65
N LEU A 2 -16.61 -15.23 35.93
CA LEU A 2 -15.47 -15.40 35.02
C LEU A 2 -15.68 -14.51 33.82
N ASN A 3 -14.62 -13.79 33.41
CA ASN A 3 -14.63 -13.00 32.18
C ASN A 3 -14.89 -13.92 30.99
N PRO A 4 -15.60 -13.45 29.95
CA PRO A 4 -15.80 -14.24 28.73
C PRO A 4 -14.45 -14.49 28.06
N GLN A 5 -14.41 -15.60 27.31
CA GLN A 5 -13.24 -15.95 26.54
C GLN A 5 -12.91 -14.87 25.52
N PRO A 6 -11.62 -14.47 25.41
CA PRO A 6 -11.20 -13.55 24.36
C PRO A 6 -11.43 -14.13 22.97
N GLU A 7 -11.93 -13.30 22.05
CA GLU A 7 -12.07 -13.63 20.65
C GLU A 7 -11.04 -12.87 19.81
N TYR A 8 -10.49 -13.52 18.80
CA TYR A 8 -9.58 -12.88 17.85
C TYR A 8 -10.35 -12.30 16.67
N GLN A 9 -10.14 -11.03 16.40
CA GLN A 9 -10.52 -10.36 15.17
C GLN A 9 -9.34 -9.54 14.66
N SER A 10 -8.84 -9.88 13.48
CA SER A 10 -7.78 -9.12 12.85
C SER A 10 -8.30 -7.75 12.40
N GLN A 11 -7.62 -6.68 12.83
CA GLN A 11 -7.87 -5.33 12.33
C GLN A 11 -7.26 -5.10 10.94
N TYR A 12 -6.32 -5.93 10.55
CA TYR A 12 -5.51 -5.77 9.34
C TYR A 12 -5.97 -6.62 8.16
N ASP A 13 -6.72 -7.71 8.40
CA ASP A 13 -7.20 -8.60 7.34
C ASP A 13 -7.87 -7.89 6.16
N PRO A 14 -8.82 -6.94 6.36
CA PRO A 14 -9.45 -6.24 5.24
C PRO A 14 -8.45 -5.40 4.42
N ARG A 15 -7.44 -4.82 5.07
CA ARG A 15 -6.39 -4.05 4.40
C ARG A 15 -5.42 -4.95 3.65
N ILE A 16 -5.06 -6.08 4.24
CA ILE A 16 -4.22 -7.10 3.62
C ILE A 16 -4.89 -7.62 2.35
N ASP A 17 -6.16 -7.98 2.42
CA ASP A 17 -6.93 -8.47 1.28
C ASP A 17 -7.04 -7.42 0.16
N THR A 18 -7.33 -6.18 0.51
CA THR A 18 -7.41 -5.07 -0.45
C THR A 18 -6.08 -4.85 -1.14
N LEU A 19 -4.99 -4.77 -0.38
CA LEU A 19 -3.65 -4.51 -0.90
C LEU A 19 -3.14 -5.68 -1.74
N LEU A 20 -3.43 -6.92 -1.32
CA LEU A 20 -3.09 -8.12 -2.08
C LEU A 20 -3.83 -8.14 -3.43
N ASN A 21 -5.12 -7.81 -3.45
CA ASN A 21 -5.90 -7.70 -4.68
C ASN A 21 -5.36 -6.61 -5.60
N GLU A 22 -4.96 -5.45 -5.06
CA GLU A 22 -4.33 -4.38 -5.84
C GLU A 22 -3.01 -4.83 -6.47
N ILE A 23 -2.20 -5.62 -5.77
CA ILE A 23 -0.93 -6.15 -6.29
C ILE A 23 -1.17 -7.20 -7.37
N LEU A 24 -2.08 -8.16 -7.12
CA LEU A 24 -2.34 -9.28 -8.01
C LEU A 24 -3.11 -8.89 -9.28
N ASN A 25 -4.01 -7.91 -9.18
CA ASN A 25 -4.84 -7.44 -10.29
C ASN A 25 -4.32 -6.14 -10.91
N ARG A 26 -3.06 -5.80 -10.65
CA ARG A 26 -2.45 -4.61 -11.21
C ARG A 26 -2.35 -4.73 -12.74
N ASP A 27 -2.73 -3.66 -13.43
CA ASP A 27 -2.58 -3.56 -14.88
C ASP A 27 -1.10 -3.62 -15.28
N ASP A 28 -0.84 -4.19 -16.45
CA ASP A 28 0.49 -4.14 -17.05
C ASP A 28 0.90 -2.69 -17.32
N PHE A 29 2.22 -2.47 -17.30
CA PHE A 29 2.74 -1.14 -17.60
C PHE A 29 2.39 -0.75 -19.04
N SER A 30 1.76 0.41 -19.17
CA SER A 30 1.55 1.07 -20.45
C SER A 30 1.86 2.55 -20.31
N TYR A 31 2.45 3.13 -21.34
CA TYR A 31 2.81 4.54 -21.35
C TYR A 31 2.36 5.20 -22.65
N ASP A 32 1.52 6.21 -22.52
CA ASP A 32 1.11 7.10 -23.60
C ASP A 32 1.72 8.46 -23.36
N VAL A 33 2.75 8.79 -24.14
CA VAL A 33 3.46 10.07 -24.03
C VAL A 33 2.54 11.28 -24.21
N THR A 34 1.50 11.17 -25.01
CA THR A 34 0.58 12.30 -25.29
C THR A 34 -0.26 12.69 -24.09
N ASN A 35 -0.50 11.73 -23.19
CA ASN A 35 -1.24 11.95 -21.94
C ASN A 35 -0.35 12.31 -20.75
N ASP A 36 0.99 12.32 -20.94
CA ASP A 36 1.91 12.69 -19.88
C ASP A 36 1.95 14.20 -19.68
N PRO A 37 1.59 14.71 -18.50
CA PRO A 37 1.64 16.15 -18.22
C PRO A 37 3.05 16.76 -18.38
N LEU A 38 4.10 16.01 -18.08
CA LEU A 38 5.48 16.47 -18.27
C LEU A 38 5.81 16.62 -19.76
N TYR A 39 5.41 15.66 -20.58
CA TYR A 39 5.55 15.77 -22.03
C TYR A 39 4.82 17.00 -22.56
N GLN A 40 3.60 17.23 -22.12
CA GLN A 40 2.81 18.40 -22.53
C GLN A 40 3.49 19.72 -22.16
N GLN A 41 4.08 19.79 -20.97
CA GLN A 41 4.87 20.95 -20.54
C GLN A 41 6.11 21.17 -21.42
N TYR A 42 6.86 20.12 -21.70
CA TYR A 42 8.00 20.18 -22.62
C TYR A 42 7.57 20.58 -24.03
N ALA A 43 6.48 20.02 -24.53
CA ALA A 43 5.93 20.35 -25.83
C ALA A 43 5.61 21.85 -25.97
N GLN A 44 4.93 22.42 -24.98
CA GLN A 44 4.63 23.83 -24.93
C GLN A 44 5.88 24.71 -24.85
N MET A 45 6.85 24.31 -24.04
CA MET A 45 8.09 25.04 -23.86
C MET A 45 8.90 25.05 -25.16
N TYR A 46 9.13 23.87 -25.75
CA TYR A 46 9.93 23.78 -26.99
C TYR A 46 9.22 24.38 -28.19
N GLN A 47 7.92 24.31 -28.26
CA GLN A 47 7.15 24.99 -29.30
C GLN A 47 7.37 26.52 -29.23
N ARG A 48 7.26 27.11 -28.05
CA ARG A 48 7.50 28.54 -27.84
C ARG A 48 8.92 28.95 -28.22
N GLU A 49 9.90 28.15 -27.79
CA GLU A 49 11.30 28.41 -28.12
C GLU A 49 11.61 28.25 -29.61
N GLY A 50 11.01 27.23 -30.25
CA GLY A 50 11.11 26.99 -31.68
C GLY A 50 10.50 28.14 -32.50
N ASP A 51 9.32 28.60 -32.12
CA ASP A 51 8.66 29.74 -32.78
C ASP A 51 9.45 31.04 -32.60
N ARG A 52 10.04 31.24 -31.41
CA ARG A 52 10.90 32.39 -31.13
C ARG A 52 12.16 32.34 -31.99
N ALA A 53 12.84 31.19 -32.04
CA ALA A 53 14.06 31.00 -32.83
C ALA A 53 13.78 31.22 -34.32
N MET A 54 12.66 30.70 -34.83
CA MET A 54 12.24 30.93 -36.20
C MET A 54 11.98 32.39 -36.49
N ARG A 55 11.25 33.11 -35.64
CA ARG A 55 10.99 34.54 -35.80
C ARG A 55 12.25 35.37 -35.75
N ASN A 56 13.19 35.06 -34.84
CA ASN A 56 14.45 35.77 -34.72
C ASN A 56 15.30 35.58 -35.99
N THR A 57 15.37 34.35 -36.51
CA THR A 57 16.11 34.07 -37.74
C THR A 57 15.52 34.82 -38.93
N LEU A 58 14.17 34.87 -39.04
CA LEU A 58 13.53 35.64 -40.09
C LEU A 58 13.75 37.16 -39.94
N ALA A 59 13.71 37.68 -38.71
CA ALA A 59 13.96 39.09 -38.42
C ALA A 59 15.41 39.49 -38.77
N GLU A 60 16.39 38.64 -38.41
CA GLU A 60 17.77 38.88 -38.78
C GLU A 60 17.98 38.86 -40.30
N ALA A 61 17.36 37.92 -41.00
CA ALA A 61 17.39 37.87 -42.45
C ALA A 61 16.74 39.08 -43.08
N ALA A 62 15.61 39.56 -42.57
CA ALA A 62 14.94 40.76 -43.09
C ALA A 62 15.77 42.04 -42.88
N ALA A 63 16.59 42.10 -41.84
CA ALA A 63 17.51 43.21 -41.58
C ALA A 63 18.82 43.14 -42.37
N SER A 64 19.13 41.98 -42.98
CA SER A 64 20.35 41.82 -43.77
C SER A 64 20.20 42.32 -45.20
N ALA A 65 21.33 42.57 -45.88
CA ALA A 65 21.40 43.08 -47.28
C ALA A 65 20.77 42.10 -48.30
N GLY A 66 20.70 40.78 -47.99
CA GLY A 66 20.10 39.76 -48.84
C GLY A 66 18.57 39.63 -48.66
N GLY A 67 18.00 40.20 -47.59
CA GLY A 67 16.58 40.12 -47.26
C GLY A 67 16.04 38.68 -47.08
N MET A 68 14.73 38.52 -47.20
CA MET A 68 14.05 37.24 -47.12
C MET A 68 14.26 36.42 -48.38
N ASN A 69 14.99 35.34 -48.31
CA ASN A 69 15.25 34.41 -49.44
C ASN A 69 15.07 32.97 -48.98
N THR A 70 15.22 32.04 -49.94
CA THR A 70 15.05 30.59 -49.65
C THR A 70 16.00 30.09 -48.56
N TYR A 71 17.22 30.60 -48.51
CA TYR A 71 18.20 30.27 -47.47
C TYR A 71 17.73 30.70 -46.09
N ALA A 72 17.23 31.93 -45.98
CA ALA A 72 16.72 32.48 -44.72
C ALA A 72 15.49 31.67 -44.21
N MET A 73 14.59 31.31 -45.10
CA MET A 73 13.43 30.45 -44.74
C MET A 73 13.87 29.07 -44.32
N THR A 74 14.81 28.45 -45.02
CA THR A 74 15.35 27.13 -44.63
C THR A 74 16.03 27.20 -43.27
N ALA A 75 16.84 28.22 -43.01
CA ALA A 75 17.49 28.42 -41.71
C ALA A 75 16.46 28.60 -40.57
N ALA A 76 15.38 29.36 -40.82
CA ALA A 76 14.30 29.53 -39.85
C ALA A 76 13.59 28.24 -39.53
N MET A 77 13.28 27.42 -40.55
CA MET A 77 12.67 26.07 -40.38
C MET A 77 13.62 25.13 -39.62
N GLN A 78 14.91 25.17 -39.90
CA GLN A 78 15.92 24.38 -39.17
C GLN A 78 15.99 24.79 -37.69
N ALA A 79 15.93 26.09 -37.40
CA ALA A 79 15.89 26.58 -36.02
C ALA A 79 14.64 26.07 -35.26
N ASN A 80 13.50 26.05 -35.93
CA ASN A 80 12.27 25.44 -35.32
C ASN A 80 12.43 23.93 -35.15
N ASN A 81 12.88 23.21 -36.15
CA ASN A 81 13.06 21.77 -36.13
C ASN A 81 14.04 21.29 -35.06
N TYR A 82 15.04 22.10 -34.72
CA TYR A 82 15.95 21.81 -33.62
C TYR A 82 15.19 21.61 -32.29
N TYR A 83 14.26 22.48 -31.97
CA TYR A 83 13.47 22.34 -30.74
C TYR A 83 12.46 21.19 -30.79
N ASN A 84 11.93 20.87 -31.96
CA ASN A 84 11.10 19.64 -32.13
C ASN A 84 11.91 18.37 -31.92
N SER A 85 13.17 18.34 -32.35
CA SER A 85 14.11 17.27 -32.02
C SER A 85 14.37 17.14 -30.51
N GLN A 86 14.55 18.27 -29.83
CA GLN A 86 14.72 18.28 -28.37
C GLN A 86 13.52 17.67 -27.65
N LEU A 87 12.30 17.95 -28.13
CA LEU A 87 11.11 17.33 -27.58
C LEU A 87 11.10 15.82 -27.79
N SER A 88 11.43 15.34 -28.99
CA SER A 88 11.50 13.91 -29.30
C SER A 88 12.53 13.18 -28.43
N ASP A 89 13.64 13.83 -28.12
CA ASP A 89 14.69 13.29 -27.26
C ASP A 89 14.25 13.13 -25.80
N LYS A 90 13.20 13.83 -25.39
CA LYS A 90 12.61 13.69 -24.05
C LYS A 90 11.77 12.44 -23.88
N ILE A 91 11.26 11.88 -24.94
CA ILE A 91 10.34 10.71 -24.87
C ILE A 91 10.96 9.51 -24.16
N PRO A 92 12.21 9.07 -24.47
CA PRO A 92 12.84 7.98 -23.75
C PRO A 92 13.05 8.25 -22.26
N GLU A 93 13.38 9.48 -21.89
CA GLU A 93 13.56 9.89 -20.49
C GLU A 93 12.24 9.80 -19.73
N LEU A 94 11.14 10.28 -20.31
CA LEU A 94 9.82 10.27 -19.71
C LEU A 94 9.26 8.84 -19.60
N TYR A 95 9.49 8.02 -20.62
CA TYR A 95 9.15 6.59 -20.57
C TYR A 95 9.87 5.89 -19.40
N GLN A 96 11.18 6.12 -19.28
CA GLN A 96 11.97 5.51 -18.20
C GLN A 96 11.52 5.99 -16.82
N LEU A 97 11.20 7.28 -16.70
CA LEU A 97 10.65 7.83 -15.47
C LEU A 97 9.31 7.19 -15.09
N ALA A 98 8.39 7.07 -16.03
CA ALA A 98 7.09 6.46 -15.83
C ALA A 98 7.22 4.98 -15.45
N TYR A 99 8.12 4.25 -16.10
CA TYR A 99 8.40 2.86 -15.79
C TYR A 99 8.98 2.69 -14.38
N ASN A 100 9.93 3.53 -14.00
CA ASN A 100 10.51 3.51 -12.65
C ASN A 100 9.47 3.82 -11.58
N MET A 101 8.55 4.76 -11.82
CA MET A 101 7.44 5.06 -10.92
C MET A 101 6.47 3.88 -10.80
N TYR A 102 6.19 3.20 -11.90
CA TYR A 102 5.38 2.00 -11.89
C TYR A 102 6.00 0.88 -11.05
N LEU A 103 7.30 0.63 -11.20
CA LEU A 103 8.02 -0.37 -10.38
C LEU A 103 8.06 0.01 -8.90
N LYS A 104 8.31 1.28 -8.59
CA LYS A 104 8.33 1.79 -7.21
C LYS A 104 6.98 1.66 -6.52
N ASP A 105 5.89 1.93 -7.22
CA ASP A 105 4.55 1.77 -6.67
C ASP A 105 4.27 0.31 -6.30
N LYS A 106 4.64 -0.63 -7.16
CA LYS A 106 4.54 -2.07 -6.87
C LYS A 106 5.38 -2.48 -5.67
N GLU A 107 6.64 -2.04 -5.64
CA GLU A 107 7.57 -2.33 -4.53
C GLU A 107 7.03 -1.77 -3.20
N SER A 108 6.53 -0.54 -3.20
CA SER A 108 5.93 0.10 -2.04
C SER A 108 4.72 -0.68 -1.53
N LYS A 109 3.84 -1.14 -2.41
CA LYS A 109 2.68 -1.96 -2.03
C LYS A 109 3.07 -3.30 -1.43
N VAL A 110 4.11 -3.94 -1.97
CA VAL A 110 4.65 -5.20 -1.43
C VAL A 110 5.26 -4.97 -0.04
N GLN A 111 5.99 -3.88 0.17
CA GLN A 111 6.53 -3.52 1.48
C GLN A 111 5.41 -3.25 2.49
N ASP A 112 4.39 -2.49 2.10
CA ASP A 112 3.23 -2.19 2.95
C ASP A 112 2.48 -3.47 3.33
N LEU A 113 2.34 -4.42 2.39
CA LEU A 113 1.77 -5.74 2.66
C LEU A 113 2.59 -6.50 3.71
N GLY A 114 3.91 -6.49 3.61
CA GLY A 114 4.82 -7.10 4.60
C GLY A 114 4.63 -6.50 5.99
N ILE A 115 4.56 -5.18 6.09
CA ILE A 115 4.32 -4.46 7.34
C ILE A 115 2.96 -4.85 7.95
N LEU A 116 1.90 -4.87 7.15
CA LEU A 116 0.56 -5.26 7.61
C LEU A 116 0.51 -6.71 8.10
N GLN A 117 1.19 -7.62 7.42
CA GLN A 117 1.31 -9.01 7.86
C GLN A 117 2.05 -9.14 9.18
N ASP A 118 3.13 -8.39 9.37
CA ASP A 118 3.88 -8.36 10.63
C ASP A 118 3.04 -7.80 11.78
N MET A 119 2.26 -6.75 11.52
CA MET A 119 1.35 -6.17 12.49
C MET A 119 0.24 -7.14 12.87
N ASP A 120 -0.32 -7.86 11.90
CA ASP A 120 -1.33 -8.89 12.13
C ASP A 120 -0.78 -10.05 12.96
N ASN A 121 0.41 -10.55 12.66
CA ASN A 121 1.10 -11.56 13.45
C ASN A 121 1.36 -11.10 14.89
N THR A 122 1.74 -9.84 15.08
CA THR A 122 1.92 -9.26 16.42
C THR A 122 0.60 -9.21 17.19
N GLN A 123 -0.48 -8.82 16.55
CA GLN A 123 -1.81 -8.79 17.13
C GLN A 123 -2.27 -10.21 17.50
N TYR A 124 -2.06 -11.19 16.65
CA TYR A 124 -2.37 -12.57 16.93
C TYR A 124 -1.58 -13.13 18.12
N ASN A 125 -0.29 -12.83 18.22
CA ASN A 125 0.52 -13.24 19.36
C ASN A 125 0.02 -12.62 20.68
N ARG A 126 -0.37 -11.35 20.67
CA ARG A 126 -1.01 -10.71 21.83
C ARG A 126 -2.32 -11.38 22.21
N TYR A 127 -3.12 -11.76 21.24
CA TYR A 127 -4.34 -12.53 21.47
C TYR A 127 -4.02 -13.86 22.14
N ARG A 128 -3.04 -14.59 21.65
CA ARG A 128 -2.61 -15.87 22.26
C ARG A 128 -2.19 -15.68 23.72
N ASP A 129 -1.39 -14.65 24.01
CA ASP A 129 -0.98 -14.35 25.38
C ASP A 129 -2.20 -14.06 26.26
N THR A 130 -3.16 -13.31 25.77
CA THR A 130 -4.40 -13.00 26.48
C THR A 130 -5.22 -14.27 26.72
N LEU A 131 -5.29 -15.16 25.73
CA LEU A 131 -5.98 -16.45 25.85
C LEU A 131 -5.30 -17.36 26.88
N ASP A 132 -3.96 -17.45 26.85
CA ASP A 132 -3.20 -18.23 27.83
C ASP A 132 -3.41 -17.72 29.25
N ASN A 133 -3.42 -16.40 29.44
CA ASN A 133 -3.72 -15.79 30.75
C ASN A 133 -5.14 -16.13 31.22
N TRP A 134 -6.11 -16.10 30.32
CA TRP A 134 -7.48 -16.46 30.64
C TRP A 134 -7.63 -17.92 31.08
N TYR A 135 -6.95 -18.85 30.43
CA TYR A 135 -6.89 -20.26 30.85
C TYR A 135 -6.21 -20.42 32.20
N ASN A 136 -5.11 -19.71 32.45
CA ASN A 136 -4.42 -19.73 33.74
C ASN A 136 -5.32 -19.24 34.88
N ASP A 137 -6.05 -18.16 34.66
CA ASP A 137 -7.01 -17.63 35.63
C ASP A 137 -8.15 -18.60 35.93
N LYS A 138 -8.65 -19.31 34.92
CA LYS A 138 -9.64 -20.40 35.10
C LYS A 138 -9.08 -21.53 35.93
N ASN A 139 -7.88 -22.01 35.63
CA ASN A 139 -7.24 -23.06 36.37
C ASN A 139 -6.96 -22.68 37.84
N PHE A 140 -6.56 -21.43 38.07
CA PHE A 140 -6.38 -20.90 39.42
C PHE A 140 -7.72 -20.86 40.19
N ALA A 141 -8.79 -20.37 39.60
CA ALA A 141 -10.10 -20.35 40.20
C ALA A 141 -10.59 -21.75 40.54
N TYR A 142 -10.37 -22.72 39.66
CA TYR A 142 -10.67 -24.12 39.91
C TYR A 142 -9.89 -24.67 41.12
N GLY A 143 -8.60 -24.39 41.20
CA GLY A 143 -7.78 -24.80 42.34
C GLY A 143 -8.29 -24.26 43.68
N MET A 144 -8.70 -23.00 43.72
CA MET A 144 -9.28 -22.35 44.88
C MET A 144 -10.61 -23.03 45.31
N TYR A 145 -11.48 -23.40 44.37
CA TYR A 145 -12.72 -24.13 44.67
C TYR A 145 -12.43 -25.52 45.20
N GLN A 146 -11.47 -26.22 44.64
CA GLN A 146 -11.06 -27.53 45.07
C GLN A 146 -10.53 -27.51 46.52
N ASP A 147 -9.70 -26.53 46.83
CA ASP A 147 -9.18 -26.33 48.21
C ASP A 147 -10.31 -26.03 49.20
N ALA A 148 -11.26 -25.19 48.80
CA ALA A 148 -12.44 -24.88 49.62
C ALA A 148 -13.33 -26.14 49.87
N VAL A 149 -13.49 -26.98 48.87
CA VAL A 149 -14.23 -28.25 48.99
C VAL A 149 -13.52 -29.21 49.95
N ASN A 150 -12.16 -29.31 49.85
CA ASN A 150 -11.35 -30.18 50.72
C ASN A 150 -11.39 -29.75 52.20
N GLN A 151 -11.70 -28.48 52.48
CA GLN A 151 -11.90 -27.97 53.85
C GLN A 151 -13.27 -28.34 54.45
N GLY A 152 -14.12 -29.13 53.74
CA GLY A 152 -15.39 -29.64 54.25
C GLY A 152 -16.54 -28.62 54.30
N ASN A 153 -16.43 -27.53 53.55
CA ASN A 153 -17.50 -26.52 53.43
C ASN A 153 -18.56 -26.97 52.42
N LEU A 154 -19.73 -27.46 52.91
CA LEU A 154 -20.81 -27.95 52.06
C LEU A 154 -21.38 -26.89 51.11
N GLN A 155 -21.41 -25.61 51.54
CA GLN A 155 -21.89 -24.51 50.68
C GLN A 155 -20.93 -24.25 49.53
N ALA A 156 -19.62 -24.18 49.85
CA ALA A 156 -18.58 -24.03 48.85
C ALA A 156 -18.55 -25.21 47.86
N GLN A 157 -18.86 -26.42 48.34
CA GLN A 157 -18.96 -27.60 47.48
C GLN A 157 -20.12 -27.53 46.49
N GLN A 158 -21.29 -27.03 46.90
CA GLN A 158 -22.41 -26.82 45.99
C GLN A 158 -22.13 -25.75 44.94
N ASP A 159 -21.60 -24.64 45.36
CA ASP A 159 -21.21 -23.55 44.45
C ASP A 159 -20.09 -23.99 43.52
N TYR A 160 -19.13 -24.74 44.02
CA TYR A 160 -18.06 -25.34 43.23
C TYR A 160 -18.58 -26.24 42.14
N ASN A 161 -19.46 -27.20 42.46
CA ASN A 161 -20.00 -28.12 41.48
C ASN A 161 -20.74 -27.39 40.34
N SER A 162 -21.57 -26.41 40.71
CA SER A 162 -22.31 -25.61 39.74
C SER A 162 -21.38 -24.80 38.83
N ASN A 163 -20.39 -24.15 39.39
CA ASN A 163 -19.43 -23.35 38.62
C ASN A 163 -18.44 -24.22 37.82
N TRP A 164 -18.07 -25.37 38.36
CA TRP A 164 -17.15 -26.29 37.71
C TRP A 164 -17.78 -26.94 36.47
N ASP A 165 -19.02 -27.34 36.53
CA ASP A 165 -19.73 -27.88 35.39
C ASP A 165 -19.78 -26.88 34.24
N LYS A 166 -19.97 -25.59 34.57
CA LYS A 166 -19.91 -24.51 33.58
C LYS A 166 -18.53 -24.34 33.00
N ILE A 167 -17.48 -24.35 33.82
CA ILE A 167 -16.07 -24.22 33.37
C ILE A 167 -15.69 -25.39 32.47
N LYS A 168 -16.05 -26.62 32.82
CA LYS A 168 -15.82 -27.81 31.99
C LYS A 168 -16.51 -27.70 30.63
N TRP A 169 -17.74 -27.25 30.65
CA TRP A 169 -18.50 -27.10 29.41
C TRP A 169 -17.87 -26.07 28.49
N ASP A 170 -17.51 -24.93 29.03
CA ASP A 170 -16.82 -23.85 28.27
C ASP A 170 -15.47 -24.33 27.71
N TYR A 171 -14.70 -25.07 28.48
CA TYR A 171 -13.42 -25.65 28.03
C TYR A 171 -13.61 -26.69 26.92
N GLN A 172 -14.62 -27.56 27.03
CA GLN A 172 -14.93 -28.56 26.00
C GLN A 172 -15.33 -27.90 24.67
N VAL A 173 -16.21 -26.91 24.74
CA VAL A 173 -16.62 -26.13 23.57
C VAL A 173 -15.44 -25.45 22.90
N GLU A 174 -14.46 -24.99 23.67
CA GLU A 174 -13.26 -24.37 23.15
C GLU A 174 -12.32 -25.33 22.44
N GLN A 175 -12.10 -26.51 23.01
CA GLN A 175 -11.29 -27.55 22.36
C GLN A 175 -11.91 -27.99 21.04
N ASP A 176 -13.26 -28.09 20.99
CA ASP A 176 -13.98 -28.44 19.77
C ASP A 176 -13.90 -27.38 18.67
N LYS A 177 -13.62 -26.10 19.01
CA LYS A 177 -13.41 -25.01 18.05
C LYS A 177 -11.99 -24.96 17.47
N ILE A 178 -11.01 -25.51 18.20
CA ILE A 178 -9.58 -25.50 17.79
C ILE A 178 -9.27 -26.66 16.84
N LEU A 179 -10.07 -27.73 16.88
CA LEU A 179 -9.97 -28.89 15.99
C LEU A 179 -10.79 -28.67 14.71
#